data_0ccea05b4bf31a2d09ce4f6176e9e07d
#
_entry.id   0ccea05b4bf31a2d09ce4f6176e9e07d
#
_cell.length_a   1.000
_cell.length_b   1.000
_cell.length_c   1.000
_cell.angle_alpha   90.00
_cell.angle_beta   90.00
_cell.angle_gamma   90.00
#
_symmetry.space_group_name_H-M   'P 1'
#
loop_
_entity.id
_entity.type
_entity.pdbx_description
1 polymer ?
#
loop_
_entity_poly.entity_id
_entity_poly.type
_entity_poly.pdbx_seq_one_letter_code
_entity_poly.pdbx_strand_id
1 'polypeptide(L)'
;MTNNTIPSASSLASGWLHTARFLTTAPELHFLPALDVPEFAFVGRSNAGKSTCINTLTQQKQLAFASKKPGRTQHINLFALGKQGVTDAVLTDLPGYGYAAVPRQDKIRWQQVMANYLVTRENLKGIVLMCDPRHGLTELDEILLDIIRPRVVEGLKFLVVLTKADKLTRVEQNKALSIMKLQAGGGEVRLFSATKRLGIDEVSLLLWQWAHPAPALIAS
;
A
#
# COMPACT_ATOMS: atom_id res chain seq x y z
N MET A 1 23.96 34.07 4.38
CA MET A 1 24.33 32.72 4.86
C MET A 1 23.12 31.83 4.68
N THR A 2 23.05 31.08 3.61
CA THR A 2 21.95 30.13 3.35
C THR A 2 22.23 28.88 4.18
N ASN A 3 21.45 28.67 5.24
CA ASN A 3 21.45 27.43 6.01
C ASN A 3 21.04 26.29 5.07
N ASN A 4 22.03 25.60 4.53
CA ASN A 4 21.83 24.39 3.74
C ASN A 4 21.57 23.23 4.71
N THR A 5 20.39 23.20 5.32
CA THR A 5 19.99 22.09 6.19
C THR A 5 19.73 20.88 5.30
N ILE A 6 20.55 19.83 5.43
CA ILE A 6 20.31 18.55 4.74
C ILE A 6 18.91 18.05 5.14
N PRO A 7 18.01 17.79 4.18
CA PRO A 7 16.66 17.30 4.50
C PRO A 7 16.74 15.98 5.27
N SER A 8 15.87 15.80 6.27
CA SER A 8 15.75 14.52 6.96
C SER A 8 15.29 13.42 6.01
N ALA A 9 15.64 12.17 6.29
CA ALA A 9 15.19 11.02 5.49
C ALA A 9 13.64 10.97 5.34
N SER A 10 12.92 11.35 6.40
CA SER A 10 11.47 11.47 6.39
C SER A 10 10.99 12.58 5.42
N SER A 11 11.66 13.72 5.39
CA SER A 11 11.34 14.83 4.47
C SER A 11 11.60 14.43 3.01
N LEU A 12 12.69 13.69 2.74
CA LEU A 12 12.98 13.16 1.40
C LEU A 12 11.90 12.16 0.95
N ALA A 13 11.54 11.22 1.82
CA ALA A 13 10.51 10.22 1.55
C ALA A 13 9.14 10.85 1.27
N SER A 14 8.74 11.80 2.10
CA SER A 14 7.49 12.54 1.90
C SER A 14 7.52 13.35 0.60
N GLY A 15 8.60 14.09 0.34
CA GLY A 15 8.77 14.86 -0.90
C GLY A 15 8.73 13.98 -2.16
N TRP A 16 9.24 12.76 -2.09
CA TRP A 16 9.16 11.78 -3.16
C TRP A 16 7.71 11.30 -3.39
N LEU A 17 6.98 10.95 -2.34
CA LEU A 17 5.57 10.56 -2.47
C LEU A 17 4.68 11.68 -3.03
N HIS A 18 5.02 12.96 -2.76
CA HIS A 18 4.31 14.11 -3.33
C HIS A 18 4.50 14.27 -4.84
N THR A 19 5.47 13.58 -5.46
CA THR A 19 5.64 13.54 -6.91
C THR A 19 4.63 12.63 -7.62
N ALA A 20 3.78 11.93 -6.88
CA ALA A 20 2.83 10.98 -7.41
C ALA A 20 1.93 11.61 -8.48
N ARG A 21 1.81 10.93 -9.62
CA ARG A 21 0.96 11.32 -10.75
C ARG A 21 0.24 10.11 -11.31
N PHE A 22 -0.97 10.30 -11.78
CA PHE A 22 -1.70 9.23 -12.44
C PHE A 22 -0.90 8.72 -13.66
N LEU A 23 -0.71 7.41 -13.73
CA LEU A 23 -0.02 6.76 -14.84
C LEU A 23 -1.02 6.11 -15.79
N THR A 24 -1.82 5.17 -15.29
CA THR A 24 -2.83 4.46 -16.09
C THR A 24 -3.83 3.74 -15.18
N THR A 25 -4.90 3.26 -15.81
CA THR A 25 -5.86 2.34 -15.21
C THR A 25 -6.00 1.09 -16.08
N ALA A 26 -6.07 -0.08 -15.48
CA ALA A 26 -6.18 -1.35 -16.17
C ALA A 26 -7.37 -2.17 -15.64
N PRO A 27 -8.30 -2.59 -16.50
CA PRO A 27 -9.41 -3.46 -16.10
C PRO A 27 -8.96 -4.90 -15.84
N GLU A 28 -7.84 -5.34 -16.44
CA GLU A 28 -7.26 -6.67 -16.33
C GLU A 28 -5.74 -6.62 -16.41
N LEU A 29 -5.07 -7.71 -16.02
CA LEU A 29 -3.59 -7.74 -15.92
C LEU A 29 -2.86 -7.48 -17.22
N HIS A 30 -3.39 -7.96 -18.34
CA HIS A 30 -2.73 -7.81 -19.64
C HIS A 30 -2.72 -6.36 -20.17
N PHE A 31 -3.53 -5.47 -19.58
CA PHE A 31 -3.48 -4.03 -19.85
C PHE A 31 -2.43 -3.29 -19.00
N LEU A 32 -1.81 -3.97 -18.04
CA LEU A 32 -0.77 -3.34 -17.22
C LEU A 32 0.51 -3.15 -18.06
N PRO A 33 1.12 -1.97 -18.00
CA PRO A 33 2.39 -1.75 -18.69
C PRO A 33 3.50 -2.62 -18.10
N ALA A 34 4.42 -3.07 -18.95
CA ALA A 34 5.70 -3.60 -18.50
C ALA A 34 6.53 -2.43 -17.94
N LEU A 35 6.98 -2.53 -16.70
CA LEU A 35 7.74 -1.49 -16.02
C LEU A 35 8.97 -2.09 -15.34
N ASP A 36 10.08 -1.41 -15.45
CA ASP A 36 11.39 -1.81 -14.91
C ASP A 36 11.70 -1.11 -13.57
N VAL A 37 10.67 -0.61 -12.90
CA VAL A 37 10.77 0.10 -11.63
C VAL A 37 10.00 -0.64 -10.53
N PRO A 38 10.40 -0.50 -9.26
CA PRO A 38 9.70 -1.14 -8.15
C PRO A 38 8.25 -0.67 -8.06
N GLU A 39 7.36 -1.62 -7.79
CA GLU A 39 5.93 -1.40 -7.66
C GLU A 39 5.46 -1.78 -6.26
N PHE A 40 4.61 -0.94 -5.66
CA PHE A 40 4.05 -1.13 -4.32
C PHE A 40 2.54 -1.19 -4.40
N ALA A 41 1.96 -2.36 -4.11
CA ALA A 41 0.53 -2.58 -4.19
C ALA A 41 -0.18 -2.27 -2.87
N PHE A 42 -1.18 -1.41 -2.95
CA PHE A 42 -2.11 -1.16 -1.85
C PHE A 42 -3.31 -2.08 -1.98
N VAL A 43 -3.50 -2.90 -0.96
CA VAL A 43 -4.57 -3.91 -0.89
C VAL A 43 -5.40 -3.71 0.38
N GLY A 44 -6.59 -4.27 0.42
CA GLY A 44 -7.43 -4.25 1.61
C GLY A 44 -8.91 -4.26 1.28
N ARG A 45 -9.71 -4.48 2.31
CA ARG A 45 -11.16 -4.47 2.18
C ARG A 45 -11.69 -3.13 1.69
N SER A 46 -12.85 -3.19 1.05
CA SER A 46 -13.61 -1.98 0.75
C SER A 46 -13.82 -1.18 2.04
N ASN A 47 -13.61 0.12 1.97
CA ASN A 47 -13.68 1.07 3.11
C ASN A 47 -12.62 0.85 4.23
N ALA A 48 -11.58 0.07 4.01
CA ALA A 48 -10.44 -0.04 4.92
C ALA A 48 -9.58 1.25 4.98
N GLY A 49 -9.81 2.21 4.10
CA GLY A 49 -9.10 3.50 4.08
C GLY A 49 -7.97 3.58 3.06
N LYS A 50 -7.90 2.65 2.09
CA LYS A 50 -6.84 2.54 1.08
C LYS A 50 -6.64 3.84 0.29
N SER A 51 -7.65 4.31 -0.43
CA SER A 51 -7.55 5.55 -1.22
C SER A 51 -7.30 6.79 -0.33
N THR A 52 -7.85 6.81 0.89
CA THR A 52 -7.55 7.88 1.86
C THR A 52 -6.08 7.86 2.26
N CYS A 53 -5.49 6.68 2.48
CA CYS A 53 -4.08 6.53 2.80
C CYS A 53 -3.20 7.02 1.65
N ILE A 54 -3.44 6.54 0.42
CA ILE A 54 -2.71 6.96 -0.77
C ILE A 54 -2.77 8.48 -0.93
N ASN A 55 -3.97 9.07 -0.88
CA ASN A 55 -4.15 10.52 -1.01
C ASN A 55 -3.45 11.31 0.11
N THR A 56 -3.41 10.76 1.33
CA THR A 56 -2.73 11.41 2.46
C THR A 56 -1.22 11.36 2.31
N LEU A 57 -0.66 10.20 1.93
CA LEU A 57 0.78 10.03 1.69
C LEU A 57 1.28 10.89 0.53
N THR A 58 0.50 11.01 -0.52
CA THR A 58 0.84 11.81 -1.71
C THR A 58 0.49 13.29 -1.59
N GLN A 59 -0.19 13.69 -0.51
CA GLN A 59 -0.77 15.03 -0.29
C GLN A 59 -1.70 15.49 -1.43
N GLN A 60 -2.36 14.56 -2.10
CA GLN A 60 -3.30 14.86 -3.17
C GLN A 60 -4.72 14.47 -2.75
N LYS A 61 -5.69 15.38 -2.94
CA LYS A 61 -7.07 15.17 -2.47
C LYS A 61 -7.82 14.07 -3.25
N GLN A 62 -7.46 13.83 -4.51
CA GLN A 62 -8.22 12.98 -5.43
C GLN A 62 -7.31 12.18 -6.39
N LEU A 63 -6.09 11.83 -5.99
CA LEU A 63 -5.23 10.96 -6.81
C LEU A 63 -5.86 9.56 -6.91
N ALA A 64 -6.14 8.95 -5.76
CA ALA A 64 -6.92 7.73 -5.67
C ALA A 64 -8.38 8.05 -5.34
N PHE A 65 -9.34 7.49 -6.08
CA PHE A 65 -10.75 7.75 -5.86
C PHE A 65 -11.29 6.98 -4.64
N ALA A 66 -11.51 7.71 -3.55
CA ALA A 66 -12.27 7.19 -2.41
C ALA A 66 -13.77 7.22 -2.75
N SER A 67 -14.30 6.18 -3.37
CA SER A 67 -15.73 6.10 -3.64
C SER A 67 -16.51 5.72 -2.38
N LYS A 68 -17.52 6.53 -2.02
CA LYS A 68 -18.54 6.15 -1.05
C LYS A 68 -19.59 5.20 -1.66
N LYS A 69 -19.63 5.10 -3.01
CA LYS A 69 -20.53 4.19 -3.71
C LYS A 69 -19.80 2.89 -4.02
N PRO A 70 -20.38 1.77 -3.64
CA PRO A 70 -19.80 0.45 -3.84
C PRO A 70 -19.66 0.11 -5.33
N GLY A 71 -18.65 -0.69 -5.69
CA GLY A 71 -18.46 -1.22 -7.04
C GLY A 71 -17.82 -0.27 -8.05
N ARG A 72 -17.33 0.92 -7.66
CA ARG A 72 -16.71 1.87 -8.60
C ARG A 72 -15.24 1.61 -8.89
N THR A 73 -14.46 1.05 -7.97
CA THR A 73 -13.05 0.72 -8.23
C THR A 73 -12.96 -0.74 -8.62
N GLN A 74 -13.30 -1.02 -9.87
CA GLN A 74 -13.16 -2.35 -10.47
C GLN A 74 -11.86 -2.47 -11.28
N HIS A 75 -11.04 -1.43 -11.33
CA HIS A 75 -9.81 -1.37 -12.11
C HIS A 75 -8.59 -1.22 -11.21
N ILE A 76 -7.48 -1.69 -11.70
CA ILE A 76 -6.17 -1.48 -11.12
C ILE A 76 -5.69 -0.09 -11.53
N ASN A 77 -5.40 0.80 -10.58
CA ASN A 77 -4.88 2.13 -10.88
C ASN A 77 -3.41 2.23 -10.52
N LEU A 78 -2.60 2.74 -11.43
CA LEU A 78 -1.17 2.93 -11.26
C LEU A 78 -0.85 4.43 -11.14
N PHE A 79 0.00 4.77 -10.18
CA PHE A 79 0.49 6.12 -9.94
C PHE A 79 2.01 6.10 -9.99
N ALA A 80 2.61 6.84 -10.92
CA ALA A 80 4.05 6.95 -11.05
C ALA A 80 4.60 7.91 -9.99
N LEU A 81 5.73 7.54 -9.41
CA LEU A 81 6.55 8.37 -8.53
C LEU A 81 7.86 8.74 -9.23
N GLY A 82 8.43 9.88 -8.87
CA GLY A 82 9.71 10.34 -9.38
C GLY A 82 9.65 11.76 -9.91
N LYS A 83 10.80 12.43 -9.92
CA LYS A 83 10.95 13.85 -10.28
C LYS A 83 11.18 14.03 -11.78
N GLN A 84 10.87 15.22 -12.29
CA GLN A 84 11.20 15.68 -13.64
C GLN A 84 10.72 14.74 -14.77
N GLY A 85 9.56 14.09 -14.58
CA GLY A 85 9.01 13.16 -15.57
C GLY A 85 9.62 11.77 -15.57
N VAL A 86 10.72 11.54 -14.84
CA VAL A 86 11.27 10.20 -14.63
C VAL A 86 10.37 9.43 -13.66
N THR A 87 10.12 8.16 -13.96
CA THR A 87 9.43 7.25 -13.04
C THR A 87 10.48 6.36 -12.40
N ASP A 88 10.58 6.41 -11.07
CA ASP A 88 11.50 5.59 -10.28
C ASP A 88 10.79 4.53 -9.41
N ALA A 89 9.48 4.65 -9.24
CA ALA A 89 8.63 3.64 -8.62
C ALA A 89 7.15 3.85 -9.01
N VAL A 90 6.30 2.88 -8.67
CA VAL A 90 4.86 2.93 -8.91
C VAL A 90 4.10 2.53 -7.65
N LEU A 91 3.06 3.30 -7.31
CA LEU A 91 2.02 2.87 -6.38
C LEU A 91 0.87 2.27 -7.18
N THR A 92 0.39 1.11 -6.77
CA THR A 92 -0.75 0.45 -7.39
C THR A 92 -1.91 0.36 -6.42
N ASP A 93 -3.04 0.97 -6.77
CA ASP A 93 -4.31 0.90 -6.04
C ASP A 93 -5.13 -0.26 -6.59
N LEU A 94 -5.12 -1.40 -5.89
CA LEU A 94 -5.91 -2.55 -6.25
C LEU A 94 -7.37 -2.40 -5.79
N PRO A 95 -8.34 -3.01 -6.48
CA PRO A 95 -9.73 -3.02 -6.06
C PRO A 95 -9.90 -3.54 -4.62
N GLY A 96 -10.73 -2.85 -3.84
CA GLY A 96 -11.06 -3.32 -2.50
C GLY A 96 -11.95 -4.55 -2.51
N TYR A 97 -11.61 -5.57 -1.73
CA TYR A 97 -12.39 -6.81 -1.62
C TYR A 97 -13.44 -6.77 -0.48
N GLY A 98 -14.26 -7.84 -0.38
CA GLY A 98 -15.20 -8.04 0.73
C GLY A 98 -16.44 -7.15 0.70
N TYR A 99 -16.80 -6.59 -0.44
CA TYR A 99 -18.01 -5.79 -0.57
C TYR A 99 -19.26 -6.67 -0.80
N ALA A 100 -20.28 -6.53 0.06
CA ALA A 100 -21.46 -7.40 0.07
C ALA A 100 -22.35 -7.25 -1.17
N ALA A 101 -22.49 -6.04 -1.72
CA ALA A 101 -23.44 -5.73 -2.79
C ALA A 101 -22.89 -5.99 -4.21
N VAL A 102 -21.71 -6.60 -4.36
CA VAL A 102 -21.18 -7.01 -5.67
C VAL A 102 -21.67 -8.42 -5.99
N PRO A 103 -22.11 -8.71 -7.25
CA PRO A 103 -22.48 -10.04 -7.67
C PRO A 103 -21.38 -11.08 -7.39
N ARG A 104 -21.78 -12.32 -7.05
CA ARG A 104 -20.83 -13.39 -6.69
C ARG A 104 -19.81 -13.66 -7.79
N GLN A 105 -20.21 -13.62 -9.05
CA GLN A 105 -19.32 -13.84 -10.19
C GLN A 105 -18.22 -12.76 -10.27
N ASP A 106 -18.57 -11.50 -10.05
CA ASP A 106 -17.61 -10.40 -10.06
C ASP A 106 -16.63 -10.50 -8.89
N LYS A 107 -17.09 -10.96 -7.70
CA LYS A 107 -16.20 -11.22 -6.57
C LYS A 107 -15.16 -12.27 -6.90
N ILE A 108 -15.56 -13.40 -7.49
CA ILE A 108 -14.66 -14.50 -7.88
C ILE A 108 -13.66 -14.00 -8.92
N ARG A 109 -14.14 -13.30 -9.95
CA ARG A 109 -13.25 -12.72 -10.97
C ARG A 109 -12.20 -11.79 -10.37
N TRP A 110 -12.61 -10.88 -9.48
CA TRP A 110 -11.69 -9.95 -8.83
C TRP A 110 -10.68 -10.64 -7.91
N GLN A 111 -11.10 -11.66 -7.19
CA GLN A 111 -10.20 -12.47 -6.38
C GLN A 111 -9.13 -13.15 -7.25
N GLN A 112 -9.52 -13.69 -8.41
CA GLN A 112 -8.60 -14.29 -9.37
C GLN A 112 -7.63 -13.27 -9.97
N VAL A 113 -8.12 -12.11 -10.40
CA VAL A 113 -7.28 -11.02 -10.95
C VAL A 113 -6.28 -10.55 -9.89
N MET A 114 -6.72 -10.34 -8.65
CA MET A 114 -5.86 -9.91 -7.56
C MET A 114 -4.82 -10.97 -7.20
N ALA A 115 -5.23 -12.24 -7.06
CA ALA A 115 -4.32 -13.34 -6.76
C ALA A 115 -3.26 -13.48 -7.86
N ASN A 116 -3.67 -13.48 -9.13
CA ASN A 116 -2.75 -13.52 -10.26
C ASN A 116 -1.78 -12.34 -10.24
N TYR A 117 -2.27 -11.11 -10.01
CA TYR A 117 -1.41 -9.94 -9.88
C TYR A 117 -0.36 -10.12 -8.79
N LEU A 118 -0.77 -10.53 -7.59
CA LEU A 118 0.12 -10.68 -6.45
C LEU A 118 1.18 -11.78 -6.65
N VAL A 119 0.85 -12.81 -7.44
CA VAL A 119 1.76 -13.93 -7.72
C VAL A 119 2.67 -13.63 -8.91
N THR A 120 2.15 -13.06 -10.00
CA THR A 120 2.86 -13.00 -11.29
C THR A 120 3.52 -11.65 -11.60
N ARG A 121 3.17 -10.58 -10.88
CA ARG A 121 3.73 -9.26 -11.16
C ARG A 121 5.21 -9.21 -10.74
N GLU A 122 6.12 -9.20 -11.72
CA GLU A 122 7.57 -9.33 -11.48
C GLU A 122 8.19 -8.11 -10.78
N ASN A 123 7.77 -6.92 -11.16
CA ASN A 123 8.26 -5.67 -10.57
C ASN A 123 7.58 -5.31 -9.23
N LEU A 124 6.65 -6.12 -8.72
CA LEU A 124 6.05 -5.95 -7.40
C LEU A 124 7.11 -6.25 -6.33
N LYS A 125 7.52 -5.22 -5.59
CA LYS A 125 8.53 -5.28 -4.53
C LYS A 125 7.97 -5.12 -3.14
N GLY A 126 6.72 -4.65 -3.01
CA GLY A 126 6.08 -4.52 -1.70
C GLY A 126 4.56 -4.49 -1.77
N ILE A 127 3.95 -4.94 -0.69
CA ILE A 127 2.50 -4.96 -0.50
C ILE A 127 2.16 -4.21 0.79
N VAL A 128 1.20 -3.31 0.71
CA VAL A 128 0.65 -2.53 1.82
C VAL A 128 -0.79 -2.96 2.05
N LEU A 129 -1.01 -3.76 3.09
CA LEU A 129 -2.35 -4.21 3.50
C LEU A 129 -2.99 -3.17 4.41
N MET A 130 -4.13 -2.65 3.99
CA MET A 130 -4.94 -1.71 4.78
C MET A 130 -5.91 -2.48 5.67
N CYS A 131 -5.73 -2.40 6.98
CA CYS A 131 -6.57 -3.07 7.97
C CYS A 131 -7.21 -2.03 8.91
N ASP A 132 -8.51 -2.14 9.14
CA ASP A 132 -9.18 -1.37 10.20
C ASP A 132 -9.04 -2.16 11.52
N PRO A 133 -8.27 -1.69 12.50
CA PRO A 133 -7.93 -2.47 13.69
C PRO A 133 -9.13 -2.81 14.57
N ARG A 134 -10.27 -2.16 14.36
CA ARG A 134 -11.52 -2.47 15.09
C ARG A 134 -12.15 -3.79 14.65
N HIS A 135 -11.77 -4.27 13.46
CA HIS A 135 -12.28 -5.53 12.89
C HIS A 135 -11.22 -6.64 12.83
N GLY A 136 -9.94 -6.29 13.01
CA GLY A 136 -8.83 -7.24 12.83
C GLY A 136 -8.68 -7.72 11.38
N LEU A 137 -7.92 -8.79 11.20
CA LEU A 137 -7.86 -9.51 9.92
C LEU A 137 -9.16 -10.27 9.69
N THR A 138 -9.59 -10.30 8.45
CA THR A 138 -10.75 -11.08 8.03
C THR A 138 -10.26 -12.29 7.25
N GLU A 139 -11.15 -13.27 7.05
CA GLU A 139 -10.85 -14.46 6.24
C GLU A 139 -10.22 -14.11 4.87
N LEU A 140 -10.68 -13.04 4.22
CA LEU A 140 -10.09 -12.59 2.94
C LEU A 140 -8.69 -11.99 3.11
N ASP A 141 -8.41 -11.35 4.25
CA ASP A 141 -7.07 -10.85 4.58
C ASP A 141 -6.13 -12.04 4.84
N GLU A 142 -6.60 -13.08 5.54
CA GLU A 142 -5.84 -14.31 5.80
C GLU A 142 -5.53 -15.07 4.50
N ILE A 143 -6.51 -15.23 3.61
CA ILE A 143 -6.30 -15.82 2.26
C ILE A 143 -5.23 -15.01 1.49
N LEU A 144 -5.30 -13.68 1.54
CA LEU A 144 -4.29 -12.83 0.89
C LEU A 144 -2.90 -13.09 1.48
N LEU A 145 -2.78 -13.16 2.81
CA LEU A 145 -1.52 -13.46 3.50
C LEU A 145 -0.94 -14.81 3.06
N ASP A 146 -1.78 -15.84 2.94
CA ASP A 146 -1.35 -17.16 2.47
C ASP A 146 -0.84 -17.13 1.02
N ILE A 147 -1.50 -16.37 0.13
CA ILE A 147 -1.07 -16.19 -1.27
C ILE A 147 0.29 -15.51 -1.36
N ILE A 148 0.55 -14.48 -0.55
CA ILE A 148 1.80 -13.70 -0.65
C ILE A 148 2.96 -14.29 0.16
N ARG A 149 2.70 -15.20 1.11
CA ARG A 149 3.70 -15.77 2.01
C ARG A 149 4.93 -16.33 1.28
N PRO A 150 4.82 -17.11 0.19
CA PRO A 150 5.99 -17.58 -0.55
C PRO A 150 6.87 -16.44 -1.04
N ARG A 151 6.27 -15.41 -1.61
CA ARG A 151 7.01 -14.23 -2.10
C ARG A 151 7.64 -13.40 -0.98
N VAL A 152 7.00 -13.33 0.19
CA VAL A 152 7.56 -12.65 1.37
C VAL A 152 8.82 -13.37 1.84
N VAL A 153 8.83 -14.70 1.84
CA VAL A 153 10.02 -15.52 2.12
C VAL A 153 11.13 -15.26 1.10
N GLU A 154 10.79 -15.02 -0.16
CA GLU A 154 11.72 -14.65 -1.25
C GLU A 154 12.16 -13.19 -1.25
N GLY A 155 11.68 -12.39 -0.29
CA GLY A 155 12.11 -10.99 -0.11
C GLY A 155 11.11 -9.91 -0.52
N LEU A 156 9.87 -10.27 -0.93
CA LEU A 156 8.80 -9.30 -1.12
C LEU A 156 8.53 -8.58 0.21
N LYS A 157 8.56 -7.27 0.20
CA LYS A 157 8.30 -6.45 1.39
C LYS A 157 6.80 -6.44 1.72
N PHE A 158 6.48 -6.51 3.00
CA PHE A 158 5.10 -6.53 3.45
C PHE A 158 4.88 -5.60 4.64
N LEU A 159 3.84 -4.76 4.55
CA LEU A 159 3.43 -3.81 5.57
C LEU A 159 1.93 -3.92 5.83
N VAL A 160 1.54 -4.06 7.08
CA VAL A 160 0.16 -3.85 7.52
C VAL A 160 0.00 -2.45 8.07
N VAL A 161 -0.88 -1.67 7.48
CA VAL A 161 -1.25 -0.33 7.94
C VAL A 161 -2.58 -0.41 8.71
N LEU A 162 -2.51 -0.21 10.02
CA LEU A 162 -3.68 -0.15 10.90
C LEU A 162 -4.33 1.23 10.79
N THR A 163 -5.32 1.33 9.91
CA THR A 163 -5.98 2.60 9.58
C THR A 163 -6.93 3.07 10.68
N LYS A 164 -7.35 4.35 10.58
CA LYS A 164 -8.34 4.94 11.53
C LYS A 164 -7.92 4.79 13.00
N ALA A 165 -6.62 4.79 13.26
CA ALA A 165 -6.07 4.64 14.61
C ALA A 165 -6.59 5.71 15.59
N ASP A 166 -7.05 6.86 15.09
CA ASP A 166 -7.72 7.89 15.87
C ASP A 166 -9.05 7.46 16.50
N LYS A 167 -9.60 6.34 16.08
CA LYS A 167 -10.83 5.75 16.66
C LYS A 167 -10.56 4.83 17.84
N LEU A 168 -9.30 4.60 18.17
CA LEU A 168 -8.84 3.77 19.27
C LEU A 168 -8.18 4.61 20.35
N THR A 169 -8.36 4.22 21.61
CA THR A 169 -7.55 4.70 22.73
C THR A 169 -6.10 4.23 22.58
N ARG A 170 -5.17 4.85 23.28
CA ARG A 170 -3.75 4.46 23.25
C ARG A 170 -3.51 3.00 23.68
N VAL A 171 -4.28 2.51 24.64
CA VAL A 171 -4.22 1.10 25.11
C VAL A 171 -4.66 0.16 23.99
N GLU A 172 -5.77 0.46 23.33
CA GLU A 172 -6.28 -0.33 22.20
C GLU A 172 -5.32 -0.29 21.00
N GLN A 173 -4.69 0.85 20.71
CA GLN A 173 -3.66 0.98 19.67
C GLN A 173 -2.49 0.04 19.94
N ASN A 174 -1.96 0.03 21.16
CA ASN A 174 -0.85 -0.84 21.53
C ASN A 174 -1.24 -2.33 21.46
N LYS A 175 -2.46 -2.67 21.92
CA LYS A 175 -3.00 -4.03 21.79
C LYS A 175 -3.13 -4.46 20.34
N ALA A 176 -3.70 -3.62 19.49
CA ALA A 176 -3.85 -3.88 18.07
C ALA A 176 -2.49 -4.07 17.37
N LEU A 177 -1.49 -3.23 17.68
CA LEU A 177 -0.12 -3.39 17.18
C LEU A 177 0.48 -4.75 17.59
N SER A 178 0.35 -5.14 18.86
CA SER A 178 0.92 -6.40 19.36
C SER A 178 0.28 -7.60 18.69
N ILE A 179 -1.05 -7.63 18.58
CA ILE A 179 -1.79 -8.71 17.92
C ILE A 179 -1.39 -8.79 16.44
N MET A 180 -1.41 -7.65 15.73
CA MET A 180 -1.13 -7.64 14.31
C MET A 180 0.31 -8.04 13.98
N LYS A 181 1.29 -7.69 14.81
CA LYS A 181 2.69 -8.15 14.64
C LYS A 181 2.81 -9.67 14.69
N LEU A 182 2.03 -10.34 15.50
CA LEU A 182 1.98 -11.81 15.56
C LEU A 182 1.33 -12.41 14.30
N GLN A 183 0.29 -11.75 13.77
CA GLN A 183 -0.48 -12.23 12.62
C GLN A 183 0.18 -11.90 11.28
N ALA A 184 0.97 -10.84 11.20
CA ALA A 184 1.57 -10.35 9.95
C ALA A 184 2.69 -11.23 9.37
N GLY A 185 3.06 -12.34 10.04
CA GLY A 185 4.00 -13.31 9.49
C GLY A 185 5.38 -12.75 9.08
N GLY A 186 5.92 -11.81 9.87
CA GLY A 186 7.21 -11.17 9.59
C GLY A 186 7.11 -9.81 8.86
N GLY A 187 5.91 -9.37 8.49
CA GLY A 187 5.68 -8.04 7.92
C GLY A 187 5.81 -6.91 8.94
N GLU A 188 6.06 -5.72 8.43
CA GLU A 188 6.03 -4.48 9.23
C GLU A 188 4.58 -4.14 9.61
N VAL A 189 4.38 -3.49 10.76
CA VAL A 189 3.05 -3.03 11.19
C VAL A 189 3.14 -1.59 11.65
N ARG A 190 2.29 -0.72 11.14
CA ARG A 190 2.24 0.71 11.52
C ARG A 190 0.80 1.16 11.77
N LEU A 191 0.62 2.01 12.79
CA LEU A 191 -0.62 2.77 12.99
C LEU A 191 -0.72 3.89 11.97
N PHE A 192 -1.93 4.18 11.52
CA PHE A 192 -2.18 5.25 10.58
C PHE A 192 -3.51 5.98 10.86
N SER A 193 -3.46 7.30 10.84
CA SER A 193 -4.66 8.15 10.83
C SER A 193 -4.45 9.35 9.91
N ALA A 194 -5.25 9.43 8.86
CA ALA A 194 -5.25 10.59 7.97
C ALA A 194 -5.69 11.87 8.69
N THR A 195 -6.70 11.76 9.57
CA THR A 195 -7.28 12.90 10.30
C THR A 195 -6.35 13.46 11.36
N LYS A 196 -5.57 12.61 12.03
CA LYS A 196 -4.59 13.00 13.05
C LYS A 196 -3.16 13.05 12.53
N ARG A 197 -2.95 12.79 11.23
CA ARG A 197 -1.63 12.75 10.59
C ARG A 197 -0.64 11.80 11.29
N LEU A 198 -1.16 10.72 11.85
CA LEU A 198 -0.36 9.70 12.54
C LEU A 198 0.15 8.67 11.54
N GLY A 199 1.41 8.26 11.67
CA GLY A 199 2.02 7.17 10.89
C GLY A 199 2.38 7.54 9.45
N ILE A 200 2.21 8.82 9.04
CA ILE A 200 2.51 9.26 7.67
C ILE A 200 4.01 9.13 7.39
N ASP A 201 4.83 9.66 8.28
CA ASP A 201 6.28 9.71 8.10
C ASP A 201 6.88 8.30 8.12
N GLU A 202 6.41 7.44 9.02
CA GLU A 202 6.88 6.06 9.15
C GLU A 202 6.54 5.23 7.90
N VAL A 203 5.31 5.34 7.38
CA VAL A 203 4.90 4.64 6.15
C VAL A 203 5.65 5.21 4.95
N SER A 204 5.81 6.53 4.86
CA SER A 204 6.55 7.18 3.78
C SER A 204 8.00 6.73 3.74
N LEU A 205 8.66 6.67 4.90
CA LEU A 205 10.05 6.24 5.02
C LEU A 205 10.24 4.78 4.62
N LEU A 206 9.32 3.89 5.02
CA LEU A 206 9.37 2.47 4.62
C LEU A 206 9.25 2.32 3.10
N LEU A 207 8.30 2.98 2.47
CA LEU A 207 8.13 2.93 1.00
C LEU A 207 9.35 3.49 0.28
N TRP A 208 9.93 4.58 0.78
CA TRP A 208 11.16 5.14 0.25
C TRP A 208 12.33 4.15 0.35
N GLN A 209 12.52 3.52 1.51
CA GLN A 209 13.59 2.52 1.73
C GLN A 209 13.42 1.29 0.83
N TRP A 210 12.19 0.89 0.56
CA TRP A 210 11.91 -0.22 -0.33
C TRP A 210 12.19 0.11 -1.81
N ALA A 211 11.93 1.36 -2.21
CA ALA A 211 12.24 1.84 -3.55
C ALA A 211 13.73 2.09 -3.78
N HIS A 212 14.44 2.51 -2.72
CA HIS A 212 15.84 2.92 -2.77
C HIS A 212 16.65 2.10 -1.74
N PRO A 213 16.79 0.79 -1.95
CA PRO A 213 17.62 -0.03 -1.07
C PRO A 213 19.05 0.49 -1.09
N ALA A 214 19.69 0.52 0.09
CA ALA A 214 21.12 0.82 0.17
C ALA A 214 21.86 -0.18 -0.75
N PRO A 215 22.91 0.26 -1.48
CA PRO A 215 23.71 -0.66 -2.26
C PRO A 215 24.25 -1.76 -1.33
N ALA A 216 24.08 -3.02 -1.76
CA ALA A 216 24.62 -4.15 -1.02
C ALA A 216 26.13 -3.89 -0.85
N LEU A 217 26.60 -3.80 0.40
CA LEU A 217 28.03 -3.82 0.68
C LEU A 217 28.55 -5.17 0.14
N ILE A 218 29.24 -5.11 -1.00
CA ILE A 218 29.95 -6.28 -1.52
C ILE A 218 30.99 -6.60 -0.46
N ALA A 219 30.71 -7.66 0.31
CA ALA A 219 31.71 -8.23 1.19
C ALA A 219 32.84 -8.75 0.31
N SER A 220 33.95 -7.99 0.31
CA SER A 220 35.21 -8.37 -0.32
C SER A 220 35.92 -9.44 0.48
#